data_4edf56aab542c7e723f20b4be2202efc
#
_entry.id   4edf56aab542c7e723f20b4be2202efc
#
_cell.length_a   1.000
_cell.length_b   1.000
_cell.length_c   1.000
_cell.angle_alpha   90.00
_cell.angle_beta   90.00
_cell.angle_gamma   90.00
#
_symmetry.space_group_name_H-M   'P 1'
#
loop_
_entity.id
_entity.type
_entity.pdbx_description
1 polymer ?
#
loop_
_entity_poly.entity_id
_entity_poly.type
_entity_poly.pdbx_seq_one_letter_code
_entity_poly.pdbx_strand_id
1 'polypeptide(L)'
;MRKNYALICAALMAICASCGTKTPAEPEFTGYLFAHMTNEHYGRLYYSLSRDGKQWQAVNGGEIVLEDYLGHPNIARGADRFYMMGVTTSGDLREPVLWSSEDLVNWSRKDLSRSLFDVSAFGYENEPVYLGAPKIFYDRDNGRYIVTWHAYDPTVGKGNPLWESMRTFYILTTDWENFSAPQRLFSFDGDDETMATIDVILNKEGDRYYALIKDERWPETSPTGKTIRVASSESLTGPYCNPGPPITDAWEEAPVALSKNDGTGWFLFTERYMQHSDRYCCRQAESFASDKWTQVQIAPPSDGRHGCVIPVTEEEYRAIAGNF
;
A
#
# COMPACT_ATOMS: atom_id res chain seq x y z
N MET A 1 -61.73 -30.25 -46.00
CA MET A 1 -60.50 -29.64 -46.49
C MET A 1 -59.78 -29.00 -45.29
N ARG A 2 -58.79 -29.65 -44.75
CA ARG A 2 -57.94 -29.11 -43.66
C ARG A 2 -56.57 -28.82 -44.26
N LYS A 3 -56.16 -27.56 -44.26
CA LYS A 3 -54.82 -27.13 -44.71
C LYS A 3 -53.86 -27.17 -43.53
N ASN A 4 -52.85 -28.02 -43.64
CA ASN A 4 -51.70 -28.07 -42.68
C ASN A 4 -50.72 -26.98 -43.09
N TYR A 5 -50.40 -26.11 -42.12
CA TYR A 5 -49.25 -25.19 -42.22
C TYR A 5 -48.12 -25.81 -41.38
N ALA A 6 -47.05 -26.21 -42.02
CA ALA A 6 -45.82 -26.58 -41.39
C ALA A 6 -45.01 -25.30 -41.09
N LEU A 7 -44.76 -25.06 -39.80
CA LEU A 7 -43.83 -24.02 -39.34
C LEU A 7 -42.41 -24.57 -39.42
N ILE A 8 -41.57 -23.95 -40.22
CA ILE A 8 -40.13 -24.21 -40.25
C ILE A 8 -39.50 -23.23 -39.25
N CYS A 9 -39.06 -23.74 -38.07
CA CYS A 9 -38.21 -22.99 -37.15
C CYS A 9 -36.76 -23.10 -37.63
N ALA A 10 -36.20 -22.03 -38.20
CA ALA A 10 -34.78 -21.90 -38.43
C ALA A 10 -34.10 -21.46 -37.13
N ALA A 11 -33.32 -22.36 -36.51
CA ALA A 11 -32.49 -22.06 -35.36
C ALA A 11 -31.23 -21.33 -35.87
N LEU A 12 -31.11 -20.04 -35.61
CA LEU A 12 -29.84 -19.32 -35.71
C LEU A 12 -28.97 -19.67 -34.53
N MET A 13 -27.94 -20.49 -34.75
CA MET A 13 -26.85 -20.64 -33.80
C MET A 13 -25.96 -19.40 -33.88
N ALA A 14 -26.07 -18.52 -32.89
CA ALA A 14 -25.09 -17.45 -32.67
C ALA A 14 -23.80 -18.09 -32.10
N ILE A 15 -22.76 -18.14 -32.94
CA ILE A 15 -21.40 -18.49 -32.50
C ILE A 15 -20.89 -17.26 -31.77
N CYS A 16 -20.99 -17.26 -30.42
CA CYS A 16 -20.25 -16.34 -29.59
C CYS A 16 -18.77 -16.73 -29.64
N ALA A 17 -18.01 -16.08 -30.53
CA ALA A 17 -16.55 -16.10 -30.44
C ALA A 17 -16.16 -15.35 -29.18
N SER A 18 -15.89 -16.08 -28.11
CA SER A 18 -15.24 -15.57 -26.91
C SER A 18 -13.82 -15.17 -27.33
N CYS A 19 -13.61 -13.88 -27.60
CA CYS A 19 -12.29 -13.29 -27.59
C CYS A 19 -11.81 -13.29 -26.15
N GLY A 20 -11.19 -14.38 -25.74
CA GLY A 20 -10.41 -14.43 -24.51
C GLY A 20 -9.23 -13.46 -24.67
N THR A 21 -9.35 -12.28 -24.11
CA THR A 21 -8.20 -11.41 -23.89
C THR A 21 -7.28 -12.16 -22.93
N LYS A 22 -6.18 -12.71 -23.46
CA LYS A 22 -5.11 -13.28 -22.61
C LYS A 22 -4.67 -12.15 -21.69
N THR A 23 -4.86 -12.30 -20.40
CA THR A 23 -4.22 -11.45 -19.40
C THR A 23 -2.73 -11.44 -19.75
N PRO A 24 -2.08 -10.28 -19.91
CA PRO A 24 -0.65 -10.23 -20.13
C PRO A 24 0.07 -11.05 -19.07
N ALA A 25 1.04 -11.86 -19.49
CA ALA A 25 1.86 -12.60 -18.53
C ALA A 25 2.49 -11.59 -17.55
N GLU A 26 2.55 -11.97 -16.27
CA GLU A 26 3.26 -11.13 -15.29
C GLU A 26 4.71 -10.96 -15.73
N PRO A 27 5.29 -9.75 -15.59
CA PRO A 27 6.68 -9.53 -15.91
C PRO A 27 7.58 -10.39 -15.03
N GLU A 28 8.69 -10.86 -15.57
CA GLU A 28 9.73 -11.54 -14.79
C GLU A 28 10.48 -10.49 -13.95
N PHE A 29 10.45 -10.63 -12.65
CA PHE A 29 11.15 -9.77 -11.72
C PHE A 29 12.51 -10.38 -11.35
N THR A 30 13.57 -9.56 -11.43
CA THR A 30 14.96 -9.99 -11.20
C THR A 30 15.64 -9.23 -10.07
N GLY A 31 14.95 -8.27 -9.47
CA GLY A 31 15.45 -7.47 -8.36
C GLY A 31 14.33 -6.77 -7.61
N TYR A 32 14.74 -5.90 -6.72
CA TYR A 32 13.85 -5.12 -5.87
C TYR A 32 14.34 -3.68 -5.79
N LEU A 33 13.38 -2.75 -5.75
CA LEU A 33 13.58 -1.34 -5.42
C LEU A 33 13.04 -1.07 -4.03
N PHE A 34 13.84 -0.48 -3.16
CA PHE A 34 13.40 0.10 -1.90
C PHE A 34 13.34 1.62 -2.06
N ALA A 35 12.14 2.16 -2.13
CA ALA A 35 11.88 3.59 -2.06
C ALA A 35 11.66 3.96 -0.60
N HIS A 36 12.49 4.82 -0.04
CA HIS A 36 12.48 5.15 1.39
C HIS A 36 12.82 6.62 1.63
N MET A 37 12.62 7.09 2.82
CA MET A 37 13.19 8.34 3.32
C MET A 37 14.29 8.05 4.34
N THR A 38 14.97 9.07 4.80
CA THR A 38 15.98 8.96 5.86
C THR A 38 15.53 9.73 7.10
N ASN A 39 16.19 9.49 8.23
CA ASN A 39 15.93 10.24 9.45
C ASN A 39 16.40 11.70 9.32
N GLU A 40 17.50 11.92 8.60
CA GLU A 40 18.05 13.26 8.35
C GLU A 40 17.12 14.08 7.43
N HIS A 41 16.60 13.45 6.38
CA HIS A 41 15.73 14.09 5.40
C HIS A 41 14.34 13.45 5.40
N TYR A 42 13.64 13.60 6.51
CA TYR A 42 12.30 13.00 6.69
C TYR A 42 11.31 13.49 5.63
N GLY A 43 10.66 12.54 4.95
CA GLY A 43 9.72 12.80 3.87
C GLY A 43 10.35 12.89 2.48
N ARG A 44 11.68 12.92 2.32
CA ARG A 44 12.34 12.94 1.02
C ARG A 44 12.50 11.55 0.44
N LEU A 45 12.60 11.44 -0.88
CA LEU A 45 12.67 10.17 -1.59
C LEU A 45 14.12 9.75 -1.86
N TYR A 46 14.45 8.56 -1.39
CA TYR A 46 15.69 7.85 -1.64
C TYR A 46 15.42 6.49 -2.26
N TYR A 47 16.35 5.99 -3.04
CA TYR A 47 16.27 4.66 -3.63
C TYR A 47 17.45 3.80 -3.19
N SER A 48 17.15 2.53 -2.97
CA SER A 48 18.14 1.46 -2.84
C SER A 48 17.71 0.25 -3.66
N LEU A 49 18.66 -0.43 -4.29
CA LEU A 49 18.42 -1.60 -5.11
C LEU A 49 18.95 -2.87 -4.45
N SER A 50 18.29 -3.99 -4.70
CA SER A 50 18.71 -5.32 -4.25
C SER A 50 18.39 -6.38 -5.30
N ARG A 51 19.23 -7.43 -5.39
CA ARG A 51 18.93 -8.60 -6.22
C ARG A 51 18.19 -9.70 -5.46
N ASP A 52 18.35 -9.73 -4.16
CA ASP A 52 17.86 -10.82 -3.30
C ASP A 52 16.86 -10.39 -2.23
N GLY A 53 16.55 -9.08 -2.17
CA GLY A 53 15.72 -8.48 -1.12
C GLY A 53 16.37 -8.41 0.26
N LYS A 54 17.66 -8.75 0.37
CA LYS A 54 18.40 -8.82 1.65
C LYS A 54 19.58 -7.88 1.71
N GLN A 55 20.34 -7.76 0.62
CA GLN A 55 21.49 -6.86 0.52
C GLN A 55 21.08 -5.65 -0.32
N TRP A 56 21.11 -4.46 0.28
CA TRP A 56 20.64 -3.23 -0.34
C TRP A 56 21.81 -2.29 -0.64
N GLN A 57 21.79 -1.70 -1.82
CA GLN A 57 22.77 -0.71 -2.26
C GLN A 57 22.04 0.59 -2.59
N ALA A 58 22.46 1.69 -1.96
CA ALA A 58 21.95 2.99 -2.30
C ALA A 58 22.31 3.36 -3.75
N VAL A 59 21.38 3.96 -4.46
CA VAL A 59 21.62 4.58 -5.77
C VAL A 59 21.84 6.09 -5.59
N ASN A 60 22.19 6.79 -6.64
CA ASN A 60 22.47 8.23 -6.64
C ASN A 60 23.51 8.65 -5.56
N GLY A 61 24.48 7.80 -5.28
CA GLY A 61 25.44 8.07 -4.21
C GLY A 61 24.85 8.18 -2.81
N GLY A 62 23.57 7.79 -2.61
CA GLY A 62 22.84 7.97 -1.35
C GLY A 62 22.19 9.35 -1.22
N GLU A 63 21.99 10.05 -2.32
CA GLU A 63 21.33 11.35 -2.38
C GLU A 63 19.84 11.24 -2.75
N ILE A 64 19.11 12.35 -2.59
CA ILE A 64 17.68 12.46 -2.95
C ILE A 64 17.49 12.18 -4.45
N VAL A 65 16.52 11.34 -4.81
CA VAL A 65 16.23 10.98 -6.21
C VAL A 65 15.11 11.82 -6.84
N LEU A 66 14.30 12.51 -6.02
CA LEU A 66 13.21 13.39 -6.50
C LEU A 66 13.05 14.56 -5.54
N GLU A 67 13.63 15.70 -5.93
CA GLU A 67 13.74 16.91 -5.09
C GLU A 67 12.38 17.45 -4.61
N ASP A 68 11.35 17.38 -5.46
CA ASP A 68 10.04 17.95 -5.16
C ASP A 68 9.13 16.97 -4.38
N TYR A 69 9.56 15.74 -4.18
CA TYR A 69 8.77 14.76 -3.43
C TYR A 69 8.81 15.05 -1.93
N LEU A 70 7.63 14.98 -1.32
CA LEU A 70 7.48 14.95 0.13
C LEU A 70 6.39 13.95 0.51
N GLY A 71 6.67 13.06 1.45
CA GLY A 71 5.70 12.08 1.94
C GLY A 71 6.34 10.82 2.51
N HIS A 72 5.51 9.81 2.72
CA HIS A 72 5.94 8.45 3.07
C HIS A 72 5.90 7.59 1.81
N PRO A 73 7.05 7.29 1.18
CA PRO A 73 7.08 6.64 -0.12
C PRO A 73 6.29 5.33 -0.12
N ASN A 74 5.39 5.21 -1.10
CA ASN A 74 4.66 3.99 -1.39
C ASN A 74 4.37 3.93 -2.89
N ILE A 75 5.14 3.15 -3.62
CA ILE A 75 5.02 2.99 -5.06
C ILE A 75 4.12 1.79 -5.36
N ALA A 76 3.08 2.02 -6.14
CA ALA A 76 2.22 0.98 -6.70
C ALA A 76 2.51 0.80 -8.19
N ARG A 77 2.72 -0.45 -8.61
CA ARG A 77 2.74 -0.82 -10.03
C ARG A 77 1.30 -0.90 -10.53
N GLY A 78 0.88 0.08 -11.33
CA GLY A 78 -0.44 0.14 -11.95
C GLY A 78 -0.56 -0.67 -13.23
N ALA A 79 -1.58 -0.36 -14.04
CA ALA A 79 -1.83 -1.01 -15.30
C ALA A 79 -0.77 -0.67 -16.36
N ASP A 80 -0.37 0.59 -16.43
CA ASP A 80 0.47 1.17 -17.48
C ASP A 80 1.72 1.88 -16.94
N ARG A 81 1.72 2.25 -15.68
CA ARG A 81 2.79 3.01 -15.03
C ARG A 81 2.82 2.80 -13.53
N PHE A 82 3.79 3.42 -12.88
CA PHE A 82 3.92 3.47 -11.44
C PHE A 82 3.23 4.73 -10.90
N TYR A 83 2.66 4.59 -9.69
CA TYR A 83 2.01 5.70 -8.99
C TYR A 83 2.50 5.77 -7.55
N MET A 84 2.59 7.01 -7.04
CA MET A 84 3.00 7.27 -5.66
C MET A 84 2.27 8.50 -5.14
N MET A 85 1.76 8.44 -3.90
CA MET A 85 1.19 9.60 -3.23
C MET A 85 2.26 10.37 -2.47
N GLY A 86 2.12 11.68 -2.50
CA GLY A 86 2.89 12.61 -1.70
C GLY A 86 2.04 13.80 -1.27
N VAL A 87 2.68 14.80 -0.69
CA VAL A 87 2.06 16.07 -0.28
C VAL A 87 2.94 17.24 -0.72
N THR A 88 2.38 18.46 -0.75
CA THR A 88 3.16 19.68 -1.02
C THR A 88 4.01 20.08 0.18
N THR A 89 5.02 20.89 -0.08
CA THR A 89 5.90 21.47 0.94
C THR A 89 5.37 22.79 1.53
N SER A 90 4.26 23.32 1.02
CA SER A 90 3.80 24.66 1.37
C SER A 90 3.04 24.68 2.70
N GLY A 91 3.72 25.13 3.76
CA GLY A 91 3.12 25.52 5.04
C GLY A 91 2.39 24.40 5.79
N ASP A 92 1.41 24.81 6.60
CA ASP A 92 0.55 23.90 7.38
C ASP A 92 -0.48 23.16 6.51
N LEU A 93 -0.66 23.60 5.26
CA LEU A 93 -1.60 23.00 4.31
C LEU A 93 -0.89 21.98 3.46
N ARG A 94 -1.01 20.72 3.83
CA ARG A 94 -0.52 19.58 3.05
C ARG A 94 -1.51 19.25 1.96
N GLU A 95 -1.24 19.73 0.74
CA GLU A 95 -2.04 19.37 -0.43
C GLU A 95 -1.61 18.00 -0.95
N PRO A 96 -2.55 17.09 -1.28
CA PRO A 96 -2.23 15.79 -1.82
C PRO A 96 -1.67 15.90 -3.24
N VAL A 97 -0.63 15.14 -3.52
CA VAL A 97 0.03 15.09 -4.82
C VAL A 97 0.11 13.64 -5.30
N LEU A 98 -0.31 13.41 -6.52
CA LEU A 98 -0.07 12.16 -7.23
C LEU A 98 1.19 12.28 -8.09
N TRP A 99 2.11 11.36 -7.92
CA TRP A 99 3.27 11.18 -8.79
C TRP A 99 3.05 9.96 -9.66
N SER A 100 3.45 10.03 -10.93
CA SER A 100 3.39 8.90 -11.85
C SER A 100 4.67 8.81 -12.69
N SER A 101 5.09 7.58 -13.01
CA SER A 101 6.29 7.29 -13.79
C SER A 101 6.08 6.05 -14.65
N GLU A 102 6.71 6.01 -15.82
CA GLU A 102 6.76 4.83 -16.68
C GLU A 102 8.00 3.97 -16.40
N ASP A 103 9.04 4.55 -15.79
CA ASP A 103 10.38 3.97 -15.69
C ASP A 103 11.01 4.02 -14.29
N LEU A 104 10.29 4.53 -13.28
CA LEU A 104 10.77 4.75 -11.90
C LEU A 104 11.88 5.82 -11.78
N VAL A 105 12.25 6.45 -12.87
CA VAL A 105 13.31 7.49 -12.96
C VAL A 105 12.69 8.86 -13.18
N ASN A 106 11.85 8.97 -14.19
CA ASN A 106 11.20 10.20 -14.59
C ASN A 106 9.79 10.27 -14.01
N TRP A 107 9.58 11.19 -13.06
CA TRP A 107 8.30 11.36 -12.37
C TRP A 107 7.57 12.61 -12.83
N SER A 108 6.28 12.45 -13.11
CA SER A 108 5.34 13.54 -13.40
C SER A 108 4.44 13.77 -12.19
N ARG A 109 4.17 15.03 -11.89
CA ARG A 109 3.34 15.48 -10.78
C ARG A 109 1.94 15.89 -11.24
N LYS A 110 0.92 15.51 -10.47
CA LYS A 110 -0.46 16.00 -10.56
C LYS A 110 -0.96 16.37 -9.17
N ASP A 111 -1.35 17.62 -8.98
CA ASP A 111 -1.97 18.06 -7.74
C ASP A 111 -3.42 17.54 -7.67
N LEU A 112 -3.81 17.00 -6.53
CA LEU A 112 -5.15 16.50 -6.27
C LEU A 112 -5.89 17.48 -5.35
N SER A 113 -7.23 17.48 -5.44
CA SER A 113 -8.05 18.28 -4.53
C SER A 113 -8.07 17.65 -3.12
N ARG A 114 -7.87 18.47 -2.09
CA ARG A 114 -8.04 18.08 -0.67
C ARG A 114 -9.42 17.53 -0.38
N SER A 115 -10.46 18.05 -1.06
CA SER A 115 -11.83 17.59 -0.86
C SER A 115 -12.06 16.11 -1.16
N LEU A 116 -11.16 15.48 -1.94
CA LEU A 116 -11.19 14.04 -2.16
C LEU A 116 -10.91 13.23 -0.87
N PHE A 117 -10.27 13.85 0.11
CA PHE A 117 -9.83 13.22 1.35
C PHE A 117 -10.58 13.74 2.58
N ASP A 118 -11.68 14.49 2.36
CA ASP A 118 -12.49 15.03 3.44
C ASP A 118 -13.30 13.91 4.10
N VAL A 119 -13.02 13.67 5.38
CA VAL A 119 -13.65 12.65 6.22
C VAL A 119 -14.48 13.25 7.36
N SER A 120 -14.81 14.53 7.27
CA SER A 120 -15.64 15.25 8.27
C SER A 120 -17.02 14.63 8.48
N ALA A 121 -17.59 14.00 7.43
CA ALA A 121 -18.85 13.26 7.54
C ALA A 121 -18.80 12.08 8.52
N PHE A 122 -17.60 11.61 8.87
CA PHE A 122 -17.36 10.57 9.87
C PHE A 122 -16.96 11.13 11.23
N GLY A 123 -16.95 12.46 11.40
CA GLY A 123 -16.51 13.14 12.62
C GLY A 123 -14.98 13.21 12.76
N TYR A 124 -14.23 13.00 11.66
CA TYR A 124 -12.76 13.03 11.64
C TYR A 124 -12.22 14.36 11.11
N GLU A 125 -10.91 14.56 11.23
CA GLU A 125 -10.24 15.82 10.86
C GLU A 125 -10.42 16.15 9.38
N ASN A 126 -10.75 17.40 9.10
CA ASN A 126 -10.98 17.91 7.75
C ASN A 126 -10.38 19.31 7.49
N GLU A 127 -9.87 20.01 8.52
CA GLU A 127 -9.32 21.37 8.37
C GLU A 127 -8.08 21.62 9.27
N PRO A 128 -6.89 21.58 8.71
CA PRO A 128 -6.52 21.12 7.37
C PRO A 128 -6.69 19.62 7.26
N VAL A 129 -7.05 19.10 6.08
CA VAL A 129 -7.19 17.65 5.87
C VAL A 129 -5.90 16.95 6.28
N TYR A 130 -6.01 16.02 7.22
CA TYR A 130 -4.89 15.20 7.65
C TYR A 130 -4.78 13.95 6.78
N LEU A 131 -3.79 13.94 5.91
CA LEU A 131 -3.50 12.83 5.02
C LEU A 131 -2.34 12.00 5.60
N GLY A 132 -2.64 11.13 6.55
CA GLY A 132 -1.64 10.30 7.22
C GLY A 132 -1.19 9.13 6.37
N ALA A 133 0.09 9.10 5.99
CA ALA A 133 0.77 8.02 5.28
C ALA A 133 -0.07 7.38 4.16
N PRO A 134 -0.47 8.13 3.12
CA PRO A 134 -1.32 7.60 2.05
C PRO A 134 -0.60 6.48 1.31
N LYS A 135 -1.36 5.42 0.98
CA LYS A 135 -0.88 4.23 0.27
C LYS A 135 -1.76 3.94 -0.93
N ILE A 136 -1.16 3.45 -2.01
CA ILE A 136 -1.87 3.02 -3.20
C ILE A 136 -1.75 1.50 -3.32
N PHE A 137 -2.87 0.85 -3.64
CA PHE A 137 -2.88 -0.53 -4.09
C PHE A 137 -3.63 -0.61 -5.43
N TYR A 138 -3.08 -1.34 -6.40
CA TYR A 138 -3.73 -1.61 -7.68
C TYR A 138 -4.37 -2.99 -7.67
N ASP A 139 -5.70 -3.00 -7.72
CA ASP A 139 -6.52 -4.21 -7.86
C ASP A 139 -6.60 -4.60 -9.35
N ARG A 140 -5.62 -5.40 -9.79
CA ARG A 140 -5.45 -5.79 -11.19
C ARG A 140 -6.67 -6.48 -11.78
N ASP A 141 -7.33 -7.33 -11.00
CA ASP A 141 -8.46 -8.11 -11.48
C ASP A 141 -9.68 -7.25 -11.80
N ASN A 142 -9.80 -6.12 -11.12
CA ASN A 142 -10.90 -5.18 -11.31
C ASN A 142 -10.47 -3.87 -11.99
N GLY A 143 -9.19 -3.74 -12.37
CA GLY A 143 -8.66 -2.58 -13.08
C GLY A 143 -8.83 -1.26 -12.32
N ARG A 144 -8.69 -1.26 -10.99
CA ARG A 144 -8.94 -0.09 -10.16
C ARG A 144 -7.86 0.11 -9.10
N TYR A 145 -7.72 1.34 -8.67
CA TYR A 145 -6.85 1.73 -7.58
C TYR A 145 -7.67 2.00 -6.31
N ILE A 146 -7.12 1.65 -5.18
CA ILE A 146 -7.56 2.12 -3.88
C ILE A 146 -6.43 2.96 -3.27
N VAL A 147 -6.79 4.16 -2.79
CA VAL A 147 -5.90 4.99 -1.98
C VAL A 147 -6.38 4.92 -0.56
N THR A 148 -5.54 4.47 0.35
CA THR A 148 -5.83 4.43 1.79
C THR A 148 -5.01 5.49 2.52
N TRP A 149 -5.55 6.06 3.59
CA TRP A 149 -4.84 6.95 4.52
C TRP A 149 -5.45 6.85 5.90
N HIS A 150 -4.79 7.39 6.91
CA HIS A 150 -5.38 7.49 8.23
C HIS A 150 -5.63 8.95 8.62
N ALA A 151 -6.68 9.16 9.41
CA ALA A 151 -7.08 10.43 9.98
C ALA A 151 -7.47 10.25 11.45
N TYR A 152 -7.45 11.34 12.22
CA TYR A 152 -7.74 11.35 13.65
C TYR A 152 -9.06 12.06 13.96
N ASP A 153 -9.63 11.78 15.14
CA ASP A 153 -10.77 12.49 15.69
C ASP A 153 -10.29 13.82 16.28
N PRO A 154 -10.73 14.97 15.76
CA PRO A 154 -10.29 16.30 16.22
C PRO A 154 -10.81 16.67 17.61
N THR A 155 -11.79 15.94 18.12
CA THR A 155 -12.40 16.21 19.44
C THR A 155 -11.62 15.65 20.61
N VAL A 156 -10.71 14.70 20.35
CA VAL A 156 -9.84 14.13 21.39
C VAL A 156 -8.64 15.04 21.69
N GLY A 157 -8.04 14.87 22.86
CA GLY A 157 -6.85 15.64 23.23
C GLY A 157 -5.62 15.27 22.40
N LYS A 158 -4.58 16.12 22.45
CA LYS A 158 -3.28 15.83 21.82
C LYS A 158 -2.55 14.68 22.52
N GLY A 159 -1.52 14.15 21.86
CA GLY A 159 -0.70 13.06 22.38
C GLY A 159 -1.35 11.69 22.17
N ASN A 160 -1.29 10.82 23.17
CA ASN A 160 -1.80 9.44 23.05
C ASN A 160 -3.26 9.33 22.61
N PRO A 161 -4.21 10.09 23.16
CA PRO A 161 -5.61 10.03 22.72
C PRO A 161 -5.78 10.29 21.22
N LEU A 162 -5.01 11.25 20.65
CA LEU A 162 -5.05 11.55 19.23
C LEU A 162 -4.61 10.33 18.40
N TRP A 163 -3.49 9.71 18.77
CA TRP A 163 -2.98 8.54 18.06
C TRP A 163 -3.91 7.32 18.18
N GLU A 164 -4.51 7.10 19.33
CA GLU A 164 -5.49 6.03 19.55
C GLU A 164 -6.82 6.27 18.81
N SER A 165 -7.10 7.52 18.41
CA SER A 165 -8.28 7.86 17.61
C SER A 165 -8.11 7.57 16.12
N MET A 166 -6.90 7.31 15.63
CA MET A 166 -6.61 7.10 14.21
C MET A 166 -7.45 5.98 13.61
N ARG A 167 -8.03 6.25 12.45
CA ARG A 167 -8.77 5.26 11.64
C ARG A 167 -8.38 5.37 10.19
N THR A 168 -8.44 4.24 9.48
CA THR A 168 -8.10 4.16 8.06
C THR A 168 -9.31 4.40 7.19
N PHE A 169 -9.16 5.30 6.23
CA PHE A 169 -10.13 5.63 5.20
C PHE A 169 -9.59 5.25 3.82
N TYR A 170 -10.48 5.24 2.82
CA TYR A 170 -10.10 4.99 1.44
C TYR A 170 -10.99 5.73 0.44
N ILE A 171 -10.45 5.92 -0.77
CA ILE A 171 -11.17 6.27 -1.99
C ILE A 171 -10.78 5.29 -3.11
N LEU A 172 -11.64 5.16 -4.11
CA LEU A 172 -11.41 4.34 -5.30
C LEU A 172 -11.32 5.23 -6.53
N THR A 173 -10.49 4.82 -7.50
CA THR A 173 -10.42 5.40 -8.83
C THR A 173 -9.97 4.36 -9.86
N THR A 174 -10.30 4.58 -11.14
CA THR A 174 -9.81 3.79 -12.27
C THR A 174 -8.94 4.59 -13.22
N ASP A 175 -8.99 5.92 -13.13
CA ASP A 175 -8.45 6.84 -14.14
C ASP A 175 -7.71 8.05 -13.54
N TRP A 176 -7.68 8.19 -12.21
CA TRP A 176 -7.12 9.32 -11.47
C TRP A 176 -7.78 10.69 -11.80
N GLU A 177 -8.97 10.66 -12.40
CA GLU A 177 -9.81 11.82 -12.67
C GLU A 177 -11.12 11.74 -11.87
N ASN A 178 -11.71 10.55 -11.83
CA ASN A 178 -12.95 10.27 -11.14
C ASN A 178 -12.68 9.42 -9.88
N PHE A 179 -13.20 9.88 -8.74
CA PHE A 179 -12.98 9.24 -7.45
C PHE A 179 -14.31 8.94 -6.75
N SER A 180 -14.33 7.85 -5.99
CA SER A 180 -15.42 7.61 -5.05
C SER A 180 -15.39 8.64 -3.91
N ALA A 181 -16.51 8.78 -3.19
CA ALA A 181 -16.48 9.44 -1.90
C ALA A 181 -15.63 8.64 -0.91
N PRO A 182 -14.99 9.32 0.09
CA PRO A 182 -14.29 8.65 1.17
C PRO A 182 -15.17 7.66 1.93
N GLN A 183 -14.59 6.53 2.33
CA GLN A 183 -15.23 5.52 3.17
C GLN A 183 -14.24 5.04 4.23
N ARG A 184 -14.75 4.59 5.38
CA ARG A 184 -13.95 3.91 6.39
C ARG A 184 -13.64 2.48 5.94
N LEU A 185 -12.39 2.05 6.05
CA LEU A 185 -11.98 0.73 5.55
C LEU A 185 -12.32 -0.41 6.51
N PHE A 186 -12.20 -0.18 7.81
CA PHE A 186 -12.39 -1.23 8.82
C PHE A 186 -13.54 -0.91 9.77
N SER A 187 -14.28 -1.96 10.14
CA SER A 187 -15.26 -1.97 11.20
C SER A 187 -15.09 -3.29 11.93
N PHE A 188 -14.20 -3.31 12.91
CA PHE A 188 -13.94 -4.48 13.76
C PHE A 188 -14.91 -4.50 14.94
N ASP A 189 -15.00 -5.62 15.62
CA ASP A 189 -15.83 -5.84 16.80
C ASP A 189 -15.01 -6.36 18.01
N GLY A 190 -15.68 -6.53 19.14
CA GLY A 190 -15.07 -7.04 20.38
C GLY A 190 -13.88 -6.18 20.82
N ASP A 191 -12.78 -6.84 21.18
CA ASP A 191 -11.57 -6.17 21.67
C ASP A 191 -10.91 -5.26 20.61
N ASP A 192 -11.24 -5.43 19.34
CA ASP A 192 -10.69 -4.65 18.24
C ASP A 192 -11.63 -3.51 17.76
N GLU A 193 -12.80 -3.33 18.33
CA GLU A 193 -13.74 -2.27 17.96
C GLU A 193 -13.10 -0.87 18.02
N THR A 194 -12.22 -0.66 18.99
CA THR A 194 -11.52 0.61 19.21
C THR A 194 -10.11 0.64 18.61
N MET A 195 -9.71 -0.40 17.85
CA MET A 195 -8.36 -0.48 17.29
C MET A 195 -8.01 0.75 16.47
N ALA A 196 -6.91 1.41 16.84
CA ALA A 196 -6.32 2.48 16.06
C ALA A 196 -5.54 1.90 14.90
N THR A 197 -5.91 2.28 13.67
CA THR A 197 -5.40 1.68 12.44
C THR A 197 -4.60 2.69 11.64
N ILE A 198 -3.29 2.47 11.48
CA ILE A 198 -2.40 3.30 10.68
C ILE A 198 -1.51 2.45 9.78
N ASP A 199 -0.80 3.09 8.85
CA ASP A 199 0.21 2.50 7.95
C ASP A 199 -0.30 1.24 7.22
N VAL A 200 -1.55 1.26 6.80
CA VAL A 200 -2.21 0.10 6.19
C VAL A 200 -1.64 -0.19 4.81
N ILE A 201 -1.17 -1.41 4.62
CA ILE A 201 -0.76 -1.95 3.32
C ILE A 201 -1.71 -3.05 2.90
N LEU A 202 -2.23 -2.94 1.68
CA LEU A 202 -3.09 -3.97 1.09
C LEU A 202 -2.29 -4.88 0.17
N ASN A 203 -2.62 -6.16 0.22
CA ASN A 203 -2.07 -7.19 -0.65
C ASN A 203 -3.16 -8.14 -1.10
N LYS A 204 -2.89 -8.92 -2.15
CA LYS A 204 -3.77 -9.99 -2.61
C LYS A 204 -2.98 -11.28 -2.76
N GLU A 205 -3.51 -12.38 -2.24
CA GLU A 205 -3.00 -13.73 -2.42
C GLU A 205 -4.17 -14.65 -2.79
N GLY A 206 -4.10 -15.26 -3.95
CA GLY A 206 -5.25 -15.97 -4.52
C GLY A 206 -6.47 -15.06 -4.67
N ASP A 207 -7.60 -15.50 -4.15
CA ASP A 207 -8.87 -14.74 -4.22
C ASP A 207 -9.11 -13.85 -2.97
N ARG A 208 -8.16 -13.75 -2.06
CA ARG A 208 -8.31 -12.99 -0.81
C ARG A 208 -7.44 -11.74 -0.77
N TYR A 209 -8.00 -10.69 -0.22
CA TYR A 209 -7.30 -9.45 0.13
C TYR A 209 -6.85 -9.53 1.58
N TYR A 210 -5.64 -9.04 1.82
CA TYR A 210 -5.01 -8.98 3.15
C TYR A 210 -4.60 -7.54 3.43
N ALA A 211 -4.91 -7.09 4.64
CA ALA A 211 -4.50 -5.80 5.15
C ALA A 211 -3.48 -6.02 6.28
N LEU A 212 -2.26 -5.53 6.10
CA LEU A 212 -1.32 -5.37 7.20
C LEU A 212 -1.62 -4.02 7.86
N ILE A 213 -1.84 -4.06 9.16
CA ILE A 213 -2.33 -2.92 9.93
C ILE A 213 -1.41 -2.72 11.12
N LYS A 214 -0.86 -1.52 11.29
CA LYS A 214 -0.28 -1.16 12.58
C LYS A 214 -1.40 -0.86 13.56
N ASP A 215 -1.45 -1.61 14.66
CA ASP A 215 -2.28 -1.32 15.81
C ASP A 215 -1.61 -0.19 16.61
N GLU A 216 -2.14 1.02 16.51
CA GLU A 216 -1.51 2.19 17.13
C GLU A 216 -1.88 2.38 18.61
N ARG A 217 -2.72 1.50 19.18
CA ARG A 217 -3.02 1.49 20.61
C ARG A 217 -1.75 1.29 21.45
N TRP A 218 -1.79 1.69 22.70
CA TRP A 218 -0.66 1.52 23.61
C TRP A 218 -0.66 0.11 24.23
N PRO A 219 0.53 -0.52 24.40
CA PRO A 219 0.62 -1.87 24.96
C PRO A 219 0.06 -1.99 26.39
N GLU A 220 0.06 -0.88 27.14
CA GLU A 220 -0.47 -0.81 28.49
C GLU A 220 -1.98 -0.97 28.54
N THR A 221 -2.67 -0.59 27.47
CA THR A 221 -4.15 -0.65 27.36
C THR A 221 -4.62 -1.75 26.41
N SER A 222 -3.76 -2.18 25.49
CA SER A 222 -4.07 -3.23 24.51
C SER A 222 -2.85 -4.13 24.31
N PRO A 223 -2.94 -5.43 24.63
CA PRO A 223 -1.80 -6.36 24.49
C PRO A 223 -1.24 -6.47 23.07
N THR A 224 -2.04 -6.09 22.06
CA THR A 224 -1.64 -6.10 20.64
C THR A 224 -1.14 -4.73 20.16
N GLY A 225 -1.10 -3.74 21.04
CA GLY A 225 -0.71 -2.38 20.69
C GLY A 225 0.73 -2.27 20.17
N LYS A 226 0.96 -1.31 19.27
CA LYS A 226 2.24 -1.01 18.63
C LYS A 226 2.84 -2.19 17.83
N THR A 227 2.00 -3.12 17.37
CA THR A 227 2.41 -4.27 16.55
C THR A 227 1.76 -4.22 15.16
N ILE A 228 2.25 -5.06 14.25
CA ILE A 228 1.59 -5.29 12.96
C ILE A 228 0.71 -6.53 13.08
N ARG A 229 -0.53 -6.41 12.60
CA ARG A 229 -1.53 -7.47 12.56
C ARG A 229 -2.09 -7.61 11.15
N VAL A 230 -2.68 -8.76 10.84
CA VAL A 230 -3.24 -9.07 9.52
C VAL A 230 -4.74 -9.30 9.62
N ALA A 231 -5.51 -8.57 8.83
CA ALA A 231 -6.92 -8.82 8.58
C ALA A 231 -7.11 -9.31 7.14
N SER A 232 -8.15 -10.08 6.86
CA SER A 232 -8.45 -10.56 5.51
C SER A 232 -9.89 -10.33 5.11
N SER A 233 -10.14 -10.25 3.79
CA SER A 233 -11.46 -10.09 3.19
C SER A 233 -11.54 -10.79 1.82
N GLU A 234 -12.74 -11.11 1.38
CA GLU A 234 -13.03 -11.54 0.01
C GLU A 234 -13.20 -10.36 -0.96
N SER A 235 -13.30 -9.14 -0.42
CA SER A 235 -13.43 -7.92 -1.21
C SER A 235 -12.35 -6.91 -0.81
N LEU A 236 -11.84 -6.16 -1.79
CA LEU A 236 -10.84 -5.09 -1.58
C LEU A 236 -11.27 -4.08 -0.50
N THR A 237 -12.54 -3.75 -0.46
CA THR A 237 -13.11 -2.74 0.44
C THR A 237 -13.78 -3.33 1.68
N GLY A 238 -13.58 -4.63 1.93
CA GLY A 238 -14.15 -5.31 3.09
C GLY A 238 -15.55 -5.92 2.85
N PRO A 239 -16.23 -6.37 3.90
CA PRO A 239 -15.77 -6.30 5.28
C PRO A 239 -14.53 -7.16 5.55
N TYR A 240 -13.59 -6.60 6.30
CA TYR A 240 -12.43 -7.34 6.78
C TYR A 240 -12.77 -8.04 8.10
N CYS A 241 -12.29 -9.26 8.29
CA CYS A 241 -12.38 -9.93 9.59
C CYS A 241 -11.56 -9.18 10.65
N ASN A 242 -11.81 -9.44 11.93
CA ASN A 242 -10.93 -8.96 12.99
C ASN A 242 -9.50 -9.43 12.73
N PRO A 243 -8.49 -8.57 12.99
CA PRO A 243 -7.10 -8.94 12.77
C PRO A 243 -6.67 -10.12 13.64
N GLY A 244 -5.85 -11.00 13.07
CA GLY A 244 -5.19 -12.07 13.80
C GLY A 244 -4.24 -11.57 14.90
N PRO A 245 -3.51 -12.46 15.56
CA PRO A 245 -2.50 -12.08 16.54
C PRO A 245 -1.38 -11.26 15.90
N PRO A 246 -0.56 -10.55 16.70
CA PRO A 246 0.62 -9.84 16.21
C PRO A 246 1.58 -10.75 15.43
N ILE A 247 2.05 -10.25 14.28
CA ILE A 247 3.07 -10.91 13.46
C ILE A 247 4.46 -10.26 13.61
N THR A 248 4.54 -9.22 14.44
CA THR A 248 5.78 -8.52 14.78
C THR A 248 5.90 -8.35 16.30
N ASP A 249 7.08 -7.95 16.73
CA ASP A 249 7.26 -7.39 18.07
C ASP A 249 6.58 -6.02 18.17
N ALA A 250 6.36 -5.54 19.40
CA ALA A 250 5.89 -4.17 19.62
C ALA A 250 6.94 -3.14 19.18
N TRP A 251 6.48 -1.92 18.86
CA TRP A 251 7.29 -0.80 18.39
C TRP A 251 7.86 -1.00 16.97
N GLU A 252 7.14 -1.76 16.16
CA GLU A 252 7.38 -1.84 14.72
C GLU A 252 6.24 -1.13 13.96
N GLU A 253 6.60 -0.47 12.84
CA GLU A 253 5.67 0.30 12.02
C GLU A 253 6.02 0.19 10.53
N ALA A 254 5.29 0.94 9.69
CA ALA A 254 5.50 1.02 8.25
C ALA A 254 5.67 -0.36 7.58
N PRO A 255 4.71 -1.29 7.73
CA PRO A 255 4.83 -2.61 7.14
C PRO A 255 4.84 -2.51 5.61
N VAL A 256 5.64 -3.34 4.97
CA VAL A 256 5.62 -3.58 3.53
C VAL A 256 5.72 -5.07 3.30
N ALA A 257 4.74 -5.64 2.62
CA ALA A 257 4.83 -7.03 2.22
C ALA A 257 4.77 -7.16 0.70
N LEU A 258 5.58 -8.06 0.18
CA LEU A 258 5.65 -8.37 -1.24
C LEU A 258 5.99 -9.84 -1.45
N SER A 259 5.52 -10.39 -2.59
CA SER A 259 5.91 -11.73 -3.01
C SER A 259 7.40 -11.76 -3.35
N LYS A 260 8.07 -12.85 -2.99
CA LYS A 260 9.45 -13.09 -3.41
C LYS A 260 9.49 -13.39 -4.91
N ASN A 261 10.51 -12.88 -5.60
CA ASN A 261 10.67 -13.10 -7.04
C ASN A 261 10.84 -14.57 -7.42
N ASP A 262 11.27 -15.42 -6.48
CA ASP A 262 11.40 -16.86 -6.68
C ASP A 262 10.10 -17.65 -6.43
N GLY A 263 9.02 -16.97 -6.08
CA GLY A 263 7.70 -17.57 -5.81
C GLY A 263 7.61 -18.39 -4.51
N THR A 264 8.62 -18.32 -3.63
CA THR A 264 8.67 -19.13 -2.40
C THR A 264 7.94 -18.51 -1.20
N GLY A 265 7.05 -17.55 -1.44
CA GLY A 265 6.26 -16.88 -0.41
C GLY A 265 6.51 -15.37 -0.35
N TRP A 266 6.49 -14.79 0.82
CA TRP A 266 6.45 -13.36 1.06
C TRP A 266 7.59 -12.87 1.92
N PHE A 267 8.04 -11.64 1.65
CA PHE A 267 8.80 -10.81 2.58
C PHE A 267 7.86 -9.85 3.29
N LEU A 268 8.15 -9.58 4.57
CA LEU A 268 7.57 -8.50 5.35
C LEU A 268 8.72 -7.65 5.89
N PHE A 269 8.79 -6.40 5.43
CA PHE A 269 9.70 -5.39 5.98
C PHE A 269 8.92 -4.52 6.96
N THR A 270 9.56 -4.16 8.07
CA THR A 270 9.02 -3.26 9.09
C THR A 270 10.11 -2.37 9.65
N GLU A 271 9.74 -1.22 10.17
CA GLU A 271 10.66 -0.28 10.83
C GLU A 271 10.52 -0.35 12.34
N ARG A 272 11.65 -0.52 13.06
CA ARG A 272 11.75 -0.39 14.51
C ARG A 272 12.02 1.05 14.89
N TYR A 273 10.98 1.86 15.00
CA TYR A 273 11.10 3.31 15.10
C TYR A 273 11.70 3.82 16.42
N MET A 274 11.70 3.00 17.49
CA MET A 274 12.33 3.32 18.78
C MET A 274 13.84 3.02 18.80
N GLN A 275 14.41 2.45 17.73
CA GLN A 275 15.82 2.11 17.63
C GLN A 275 16.56 3.14 16.77
N HIS A 276 17.84 3.37 17.07
CA HIS A 276 18.70 4.28 16.31
C HIS A 276 19.58 3.57 15.29
N SER A 277 19.81 2.28 15.45
CA SER A 277 20.53 1.41 14.51
C SER A 277 19.67 0.20 14.17
N ASP A 278 19.93 -0.40 13.01
CA ASP A 278 19.22 -1.60 12.54
C ASP A 278 17.69 -1.45 12.56
N ARG A 279 17.22 -0.29 12.11
CA ARG A 279 15.80 0.06 12.16
C ARG A 279 14.93 -0.87 11.35
N TYR A 280 15.35 -1.21 10.13
CA TYR A 280 14.61 -2.14 9.32
C TYR A 280 14.90 -3.58 9.71
N CYS A 281 13.82 -4.35 9.83
CA CYS A 281 13.87 -5.79 9.92
C CYS A 281 13.02 -6.41 8.82
N CYS A 282 13.35 -7.67 8.51
CA CYS A 282 12.64 -8.45 7.53
C CYS A 282 12.21 -9.77 8.14
N ARG A 283 10.99 -10.18 7.80
CA ARG A 283 10.46 -11.51 8.07
C ARG A 283 10.02 -12.16 6.76
N GLN A 284 9.84 -13.46 6.78
CA GLN A 284 9.30 -14.20 5.65
C GLN A 284 8.26 -15.21 6.10
N ALA A 285 7.30 -15.47 5.21
CA ALA A 285 6.31 -16.53 5.34
C ALA A 285 6.01 -17.16 3.99
N GLU A 286 5.46 -18.37 3.96
CA GLU A 286 5.04 -19.02 2.73
C GLU A 286 3.73 -18.43 2.19
N SER A 287 2.90 -17.85 3.06
CA SER A 287 1.59 -17.30 2.75
C SER A 287 1.18 -16.24 3.77
N PHE A 288 0.31 -15.31 3.40
CA PHE A 288 -0.33 -14.38 4.33
C PHE A 288 -1.21 -15.05 5.36
N ALA A 289 -1.78 -16.20 5.03
CA ALA A 289 -2.58 -17.01 5.96
C ALA A 289 -1.72 -17.68 7.04
N SER A 290 -0.39 -17.64 6.92
CA SER A 290 0.52 -18.21 7.90
C SER A 290 0.55 -17.38 9.18
N ASP A 291 0.49 -18.03 10.32
CA ASP A 291 0.76 -17.45 11.65
C ASP A 291 2.26 -17.36 11.98
N LYS A 292 3.12 -17.84 11.06
CA LYS A 292 4.57 -17.96 11.25
C LYS A 292 5.33 -17.07 10.28
N TRP A 293 5.70 -15.89 10.76
CA TRP A 293 6.62 -14.98 10.09
C TRP A 293 8.00 -15.09 10.71
N THR A 294 8.96 -15.70 10.00
CA THR A 294 10.30 -15.95 10.50
C THR A 294 11.27 -14.84 10.12
N GLN A 295 12.11 -14.42 11.06
CA GLN A 295 13.08 -13.36 10.83
C GLN A 295 14.11 -13.74 9.77
N VAL A 296 14.45 -12.78 8.93
CA VAL A 296 15.47 -12.87 7.88
C VAL A 296 16.56 -11.83 8.16
N GLN A 297 17.82 -12.26 8.08
CA GLN A 297 18.93 -11.32 8.19
C GLN A 297 19.04 -10.48 6.92
N ILE A 298 19.07 -9.17 7.09
CA ILE A 298 19.22 -8.20 5.99
C ILE A 298 20.33 -7.18 6.32
N ALA A 299 20.87 -6.55 5.27
CA ALA A 299 21.62 -5.31 5.33
C ALA A 299 20.76 -4.22 4.71
N PRO A 300 19.94 -3.51 5.50
CA PRO A 300 18.98 -2.52 4.99
C PRO A 300 19.70 -1.25 4.50
N PRO A 301 18.99 -0.34 3.81
CA PRO A 301 19.52 0.98 3.52
C PRO A 301 19.96 1.70 4.79
N SER A 302 21.12 2.37 4.73
CA SER A 302 21.62 3.16 5.85
C SER A 302 20.64 4.28 6.19
N ASP A 303 20.32 4.45 7.48
CA ASP A 303 19.39 5.46 8.01
C ASP A 303 17.99 5.44 7.36
N GLY A 304 17.62 4.34 6.68
CA GLY A 304 16.31 4.21 6.03
C GLY A 304 15.16 4.32 7.03
N ARG A 305 14.14 5.08 6.66
CA ARG A 305 12.89 5.27 7.39
C ARG A 305 11.72 5.10 6.43
N HIS A 306 10.55 4.84 6.94
CA HIS A 306 9.30 4.67 6.21
C HIS A 306 9.47 4.53 4.69
N GLY A 307 9.16 3.39 4.13
CA GLY A 307 9.34 3.19 2.71
C GLY A 307 8.48 2.06 2.20
N CYS A 308 8.70 1.73 0.94
CA CYS A 308 8.11 0.55 0.32
C CYS A 308 9.17 -0.21 -0.49
N VAL A 309 8.95 -1.50 -0.63
CA VAL A 309 9.74 -2.36 -1.51
C VAL A 309 8.82 -2.87 -2.60
N ILE A 310 9.27 -2.75 -3.85
CA ILE A 310 8.56 -3.31 -5.00
C ILE A 310 9.50 -4.22 -5.81
N PRO A 311 8.98 -5.29 -6.45
CA PRO A 311 9.75 -6.07 -7.39
C PRO A 311 9.97 -5.26 -8.68
N VAL A 312 11.14 -5.39 -9.28
CA VAL A 312 11.52 -4.73 -10.54
C VAL A 312 12.06 -5.74 -11.55
N THR A 313 11.77 -5.46 -12.83
CA THR A 313 12.34 -6.22 -13.95
C THR A 313 13.82 -5.87 -14.14
N GLU A 314 14.52 -6.62 -14.99
CA GLU A 314 15.92 -6.33 -15.33
C GLU A 314 16.06 -4.97 -16.02
N GLU A 315 15.11 -4.59 -16.86
CA GLU A 315 15.11 -3.30 -17.56
C GLU A 315 14.96 -2.15 -16.56
N GLU A 316 13.98 -2.22 -15.68
CA GLU A 316 13.75 -1.23 -14.63
C GLU A 316 14.93 -1.11 -13.66
N TYR A 317 15.50 -2.26 -13.25
CA TYR A 317 16.68 -2.28 -12.38
C TYR A 317 17.86 -1.53 -13.02
N ARG A 318 18.14 -1.80 -14.32
CA ARG A 318 19.21 -1.13 -15.05
C ARG A 318 18.92 0.33 -15.32
N ALA A 319 17.69 0.67 -15.61
CA ALA A 319 17.27 2.07 -15.79
C ALA A 319 17.55 2.88 -14.52
N ILE A 320 17.13 2.38 -13.34
CA ILE A 320 17.40 3.04 -12.06
C ILE A 320 18.92 3.12 -11.81
N ALA A 321 19.63 2.01 -11.90
CA ALA A 321 21.07 1.97 -11.61
C ALA A 321 21.95 2.80 -12.58
N GLY A 322 21.43 3.07 -13.77
CA GLY A 322 22.18 3.82 -14.81
C GLY A 322 21.85 5.31 -14.87
N ASN A 323 20.74 5.75 -14.26
CA ASN A 323 20.32 7.16 -14.23
C ASN A 323 20.64 7.85 -12.91
N PHE A 324 20.88 7.09 -11.88
CA PHE A 324 21.28 7.54 -10.56
C PHE A 324 22.67 6.92 -10.20
#